data_86136ec4ce88a0addd67524370fcc96b
#
_entry.id   86136ec4ce88a0addd67524370fcc96b
#
_cell.length_a   1.000
_cell.length_b   1.000
_cell.length_c   1.000
_cell.angle_alpha   90.00
_cell.angle_beta   90.00
_cell.angle_gamma   90.00
#
_symmetry.space_group_name_H-M   'P 1'
#
loop_
_entity.id
_entity.type
_entity.pdbx_description
1 polymer ?
#
loop_
_entity_poly.entity_id
_entity_poly.type
_entity_poly.pdbx_seq_one_letter_code
_entity_poly.pdbx_strand_id
1 'polypeptide(L)'
;MKRRKSAPAGAKKAVLAKQSDKPVPAPAGPLTHIDQRGQARMVDVTEKGATERTAVAEGRVIMRKETLDLVLEGNAMKGDVLGAARLAGIMAAKRTHGLIPLCHPLPLSKVEIEINPEHSLPGFLVQATVKVTAKTGVEMEALTAVSIACLTIYDMVKAVERGIRIEGIRLLLKSGGKSGEWRAEA
;
A
#
# COMPACT_ATOMS: atom_id res chain seq x y z
N MET A 1 47.60 -7.76 41.41
CA MET A 1 47.46 -7.02 40.15
C MET A 1 47.35 -8.04 39.00
N LYS A 2 46.13 -8.39 38.51
CA LYS A 2 45.94 -9.28 37.36
C LYS A 2 45.09 -8.49 36.32
N ARG A 3 45.73 -8.14 35.19
CA ARG A 3 45.09 -7.46 34.03
C ARG A 3 44.14 -8.41 33.33
N ARG A 4 42.84 -8.04 33.21
CA ARG A 4 41.90 -8.71 32.35
C ARG A 4 42.09 -8.19 30.92
N LYS A 5 42.36 -9.11 29.99
CA LYS A 5 42.34 -8.85 28.53
C LYS A 5 40.89 -8.79 28.03
N SER A 6 40.53 -7.68 27.37
CA SER A 6 39.29 -7.51 26.66
C SER A 6 39.37 -8.21 25.29
N ALA A 7 38.34 -9.01 24.96
CA ALA A 7 38.16 -9.60 23.63
C ALA A 7 37.54 -8.61 22.66
N PRO A 8 37.89 -8.63 21.36
CA PRO A 8 37.31 -7.72 20.38
C PRO A 8 35.90 -8.17 19.93
N ALA A 9 34.97 -7.20 19.88
CA ALA A 9 33.64 -7.38 19.34
C ALA A 9 33.70 -7.60 17.81
N GLY A 10 33.32 -8.80 17.37
CA GLY A 10 33.15 -9.11 15.95
C GLY A 10 31.89 -8.44 15.38
N ALA A 11 32.05 -7.42 14.56
CA ALA A 11 30.96 -6.83 13.77
C ALA A 11 30.49 -7.83 12.70
N LYS A 12 29.28 -8.37 12.85
CA LYS A 12 28.60 -9.14 11.80
C LYS A 12 28.21 -8.18 10.68
N LYS A 13 28.89 -8.26 9.54
CA LYS A 13 28.48 -7.60 8.29
C LYS A 13 27.11 -8.13 7.86
N ALA A 14 26.11 -7.25 7.80
CA ALA A 14 24.83 -7.55 7.17
C ALA A 14 25.07 -7.79 5.67
N VAL A 15 24.73 -8.99 5.19
CA VAL A 15 24.74 -9.34 3.77
C VAL A 15 23.48 -8.72 3.15
N LEU A 16 23.64 -7.57 2.50
CA LEU A 16 22.61 -7.04 1.59
C LEU A 16 22.50 -8.01 0.41
N ALA A 17 21.33 -8.65 0.28
CA ALA A 17 21.00 -9.45 -0.89
C ALA A 17 21.08 -8.57 -2.14
N LYS A 18 21.86 -8.98 -3.14
CA LYS A 18 21.94 -8.33 -4.44
C LYS A 18 20.55 -8.40 -5.12
N GLN A 19 19.90 -7.26 -5.22
CA GLN A 19 18.76 -7.11 -6.14
C GLN A 19 19.26 -7.37 -7.57
N SER A 20 18.51 -8.16 -8.32
CA SER A 20 18.81 -8.45 -9.73
C SER A 20 18.67 -7.17 -10.55
N ASP A 21 19.78 -6.71 -11.16
CA ASP A 21 19.83 -5.60 -12.14
C ASP A 21 19.14 -6.02 -13.46
N LYS A 22 17.83 -6.24 -13.44
CA LYS A 22 17.07 -6.23 -14.67
C LYS A 22 16.75 -4.76 -14.99
N PRO A 23 17.09 -4.26 -16.19
CA PRO A 23 16.77 -2.90 -16.56
C PRO A 23 15.26 -2.68 -16.48
N VAL A 24 14.84 -1.65 -15.74
CA VAL A 24 13.44 -1.20 -15.72
C VAL A 24 13.09 -0.79 -17.15
N PRO A 25 12.05 -1.36 -17.79
CA PRO A 25 11.66 -0.97 -19.14
C PRO A 25 11.38 0.53 -19.16
N ALA A 26 11.84 1.20 -20.22
CA ALA A 26 11.63 2.63 -20.42
C ALA A 26 10.13 2.97 -20.34
N PRO A 27 9.72 4.10 -19.75
CA PRO A 27 8.32 4.48 -19.63
C PRO A 27 7.68 4.57 -21.02
N ALA A 28 6.54 3.92 -21.19
CA ALA A 28 5.81 3.80 -22.46
C ALA A 28 5.15 5.11 -22.95
N GLY A 29 5.53 6.29 -22.39
CA GLY A 29 4.97 7.58 -22.78
C GLY A 29 5.54 8.76 -21.98
N PRO A 30 5.25 10.01 -22.40
CA PRO A 30 5.70 11.19 -21.68
C PRO A 30 5.10 11.29 -20.27
N LEU A 31 5.89 11.80 -19.31
CA LEU A 31 5.44 12.08 -17.96
C LEU A 31 4.37 13.20 -17.99
N THR A 32 3.12 12.86 -17.73
CA THR A 32 1.98 13.78 -17.87
C THR A 32 1.88 14.84 -16.76
N HIS A 33 2.60 14.64 -15.65
CA HIS A 33 2.60 15.53 -14.49
C HIS A 33 3.78 16.51 -14.46
N ILE A 34 4.58 16.57 -15.56
CA ILE A 34 5.72 17.48 -15.70
C ILE A 34 5.54 18.30 -16.96
N ASP A 35 5.68 19.62 -16.85
CA ASP A 35 5.66 20.53 -17.99
C ASP A 35 7.01 20.56 -18.74
N GLN A 36 7.06 21.32 -19.84
CA GLN A 36 8.28 21.47 -20.65
C GLN A 36 9.46 22.12 -19.89
N ARG A 37 9.20 22.73 -18.72
CA ARG A 37 10.22 23.33 -17.86
C ARG A 37 10.63 22.43 -16.70
N GLY A 38 10.12 21.19 -16.63
CA GLY A 38 10.39 20.24 -15.55
C GLY A 38 9.59 20.52 -14.27
N GLN A 39 8.56 21.38 -14.30
CA GLN A 39 7.75 21.70 -13.14
C GLN A 39 6.56 20.77 -13.02
N ALA A 40 6.28 20.35 -11.81
CA ALA A 40 5.14 19.50 -11.50
C ALA A 40 3.82 20.26 -11.66
N ARG A 41 2.84 19.65 -12.35
CA ARG A 41 1.49 20.19 -12.49
C ARG A 41 0.44 19.11 -12.42
N MET A 42 -0.72 19.46 -11.92
CA MET A 42 -1.90 18.59 -11.98
C MET A 42 -2.41 18.51 -13.42
N VAL A 43 -2.73 17.30 -13.90
CA VAL A 43 -3.23 17.11 -15.27
C VAL A 43 -4.62 17.73 -15.42
N ASP A 44 -4.79 18.55 -16.48
CA ASP A 44 -6.10 19.04 -16.85
C ASP A 44 -6.97 17.90 -17.42
N VAL A 45 -8.11 17.69 -16.83
CA VAL A 45 -9.08 16.65 -17.24
C VAL A 45 -10.40 17.25 -17.75
N THR A 46 -10.47 18.56 -17.96
CA THR A 46 -11.70 19.30 -18.30
C THR A 46 -12.40 18.73 -19.54
N GLU A 47 -11.65 18.41 -20.58
CA GLU A 47 -12.18 17.91 -21.85
C GLU A 47 -12.47 16.41 -21.88
N LYS A 48 -12.09 15.66 -20.81
CA LYS A 48 -12.34 14.22 -20.74
C LYS A 48 -13.77 13.94 -20.34
N GLY A 49 -14.43 12.99 -21.01
CA GLY A 49 -15.72 12.45 -20.58
C GLY A 49 -15.62 11.71 -19.25
N ALA A 50 -16.64 11.81 -18.41
CA ALA A 50 -16.75 10.98 -17.22
C ALA A 50 -17.08 9.53 -17.64
N THR A 51 -16.33 8.57 -17.10
CA THR A 51 -16.53 7.13 -17.31
C THR A 51 -16.43 6.41 -15.99
N GLU A 52 -17.05 5.22 -15.88
CA GLU A 52 -16.82 4.36 -14.73
C GLU A 52 -15.35 3.92 -14.70
N ARG A 53 -14.77 3.97 -13.52
CA ARG A 53 -13.38 3.58 -13.29
C ARG A 53 -13.30 2.73 -12.05
N THR A 54 -12.50 1.68 -12.14
CA THR A 54 -12.22 0.77 -11.04
C THR A 54 -10.72 0.63 -10.89
N ALA A 55 -10.25 0.59 -9.66
CA ALA A 55 -8.89 0.18 -9.31
C ALA A 55 -8.91 -0.84 -8.18
N VAL A 56 -8.00 -1.81 -8.25
CA VAL A 56 -7.75 -2.79 -7.20
C VAL A 56 -6.27 -2.74 -6.85
N ALA A 57 -5.97 -2.59 -5.57
CA ALA A 57 -4.61 -2.64 -5.04
C ALA A 57 -4.51 -3.72 -3.97
N GLU A 58 -3.30 -4.19 -3.69
CA GLU A 58 -3.01 -5.10 -2.58
C GLU A 58 -1.78 -4.69 -1.80
N GLY A 59 -1.63 -5.27 -0.62
CA GLY A 59 -0.43 -5.18 0.22
C GLY A 59 -0.46 -6.29 1.27
N ARG A 60 0.69 -6.58 1.88
CA ARG A 60 0.83 -7.63 2.89
C ARG A 60 1.36 -7.07 4.19
N VAL A 61 0.83 -7.59 5.29
CA VAL A 61 1.35 -7.35 6.64
C VAL A 61 1.85 -8.68 7.18
N ILE A 62 3.17 -8.83 7.23
CA ILE A 62 3.84 -10.08 7.64
C ILE A 62 4.23 -9.99 9.11
N MET A 63 3.88 -11.03 9.86
CA MET A 63 4.10 -11.10 11.30
C MET A 63 4.43 -12.55 11.72
N ARG A 64 4.71 -12.76 13.00
CA ARG A 64 4.86 -14.12 13.53
C ARG A 64 3.49 -14.81 13.61
N LYS A 65 3.51 -16.14 13.55
CA LYS A 65 2.27 -16.94 13.64
C LYS A 65 1.48 -16.65 14.93
N GLU A 66 2.17 -16.53 16.05
CA GLU A 66 1.55 -16.25 17.34
C GLU A 66 0.84 -14.89 17.36
N THR A 67 1.39 -13.92 16.63
CA THR A 67 0.78 -12.59 16.50
C THR A 67 -0.44 -12.62 15.60
N LEU A 68 -0.39 -13.39 14.50
CA LEU A 68 -1.55 -13.63 13.64
C LEU A 68 -2.68 -14.31 14.41
N ASP A 69 -2.38 -15.40 15.13
CA ASP A 69 -3.36 -16.14 15.92
C ASP A 69 -4.03 -15.22 16.96
N LEU A 70 -3.24 -14.39 17.66
CA LEU A 70 -3.77 -13.42 18.65
C LEU A 70 -4.76 -12.43 18.03
N VAL A 71 -4.51 -11.96 16.82
CA VAL A 71 -5.44 -11.04 16.11
C VAL A 71 -6.70 -11.78 15.68
N LEU A 72 -6.58 -13.01 15.16
CA LEU A 72 -7.71 -13.82 14.70
C LEU A 72 -8.64 -14.24 15.85
N GLU A 73 -8.10 -14.49 17.04
CA GLU A 73 -8.84 -14.79 18.25
C GLU A 73 -9.54 -13.56 18.88
N GLY A 74 -9.29 -12.37 18.35
CA GLY A 74 -9.84 -11.11 18.90
C GLY A 74 -9.19 -10.66 20.21
N ASN A 75 -8.05 -11.24 20.58
CA ASN A 75 -7.34 -11.01 21.85
C ASN A 75 -6.35 -9.83 21.80
N ALA A 76 -6.37 -9.02 20.74
CA ALA A 76 -5.51 -7.85 20.64
C ALA A 76 -5.88 -6.79 21.69
N MET A 77 -4.89 -6.26 22.42
CA MET A 77 -5.09 -5.29 23.51
C MET A 77 -5.86 -4.02 23.08
N LYS A 78 -5.79 -3.63 21.83
CA LYS A 78 -6.47 -2.45 21.26
C LYS A 78 -7.85 -2.76 20.67
N GLY A 79 -8.38 -3.98 20.84
CA GLY A 79 -9.71 -4.38 20.35
C GLY A 79 -9.72 -4.83 18.88
N ASP A 80 -10.78 -4.52 18.15
CA ASP A 80 -10.99 -4.98 16.76
C ASP A 80 -9.98 -4.37 15.76
N VAL A 81 -8.87 -5.09 15.57
CA VAL A 81 -7.77 -4.69 14.67
C VAL A 81 -8.25 -4.60 13.23
N LEU A 82 -9.02 -5.60 12.77
CA LEU A 82 -9.40 -5.70 11.36
C LEU A 82 -10.51 -4.71 11.02
N GLY A 83 -11.45 -4.48 11.91
CA GLY A 83 -12.48 -3.46 11.75
C GLY A 83 -11.90 -2.05 11.71
N ALA A 84 -10.98 -1.74 12.64
CA ALA A 84 -10.26 -0.47 12.66
C ALA A 84 -9.45 -0.24 11.36
N ALA A 85 -8.76 -1.26 10.88
CA ALA A 85 -7.98 -1.19 9.64
C ALA A 85 -8.86 -0.96 8.40
N ARG A 86 -10.00 -1.65 8.30
CA ARG A 86 -10.97 -1.42 7.20
C ARG A 86 -11.49 0.01 7.20
N LEU A 87 -11.92 0.51 8.35
CA LEU A 87 -12.42 1.86 8.48
C LEU A 87 -11.35 2.90 8.12
N ALA A 88 -10.12 2.72 8.61
CA ALA A 88 -9.00 3.61 8.31
C ALA A 88 -8.68 3.64 6.80
N GLY A 89 -8.65 2.48 6.14
CA GLY A 89 -8.44 2.38 4.69
C GLY A 89 -9.54 3.11 3.88
N ILE A 90 -10.81 2.92 4.26
CA ILE A 90 -11.93 3.63 3.61
C ILE A 90 -11.81 5.15 3.80
N MET A 91 -11.47 5.61 5.00
CA MET A 91 -11.27 7.04 5.28
C MET A 91 -10.08 7.60 4.49
N ALA A 92 -9.00 6.83 4.35
CA ALA A 92 -7.80 7.22 3.61
C ALA A 92 -8.09 7.39 2.11
N ALA A 93 -8.80 6.46 1.49
CA ALA A 93 -9.26 6.59 0.10
C ALA A 93 -9.97 7.91 -0.15
N LYS A 94 -10.89 8.30 0.74
CA LYS A 94 -11.65 9.58 0.64
C LYS A 94 -10.79 10.84 0.84
N ARG A 95 -9.59 10.70 1.36
CA ARG A 95 -8.66 11.81 1.66
C ARG A 95 -7.41 11.80 0.79
N THR A 96 -7.33 10.94 -0.22
CA THR A 96 -6.14 10.76 -1.06
C THR A 96 -5.65 12.08 -1.64
N HIS A 97 -6.54 12.96 -2.14
CA HIS A 97 -6.18 14.26 -2.67
C HIS A 97 -5.52 15.20 -1.65
N GLY A 98 -5.75 14.99 -0.36
CA GLY A 98 -5.08 15.75 0.71
C GLY A 98 -3.71 15.17 1.09
N LEU A 99 -3.37 13.94 0.65
CA LEU A 99 -2.12 13.24 0.93
C LEU A 99 -1.16 13.25 -0.27
N ILE A 100 -1.71 13.14 -1.46
CA ILE A 100 -0.96 13.04 -2.72
C ILE A 100 -1.13 14.35 -3.50
N PRO A 101 -0.08 15.16 -3.66
CA PRO A 101 -0.17 16.57 -4.07
C PRO A 101 -0.88 16.83 -5.40
N LEU A 102 -0.76 15.93 -6.38
CA LEU A 102 -1.31 16.12 -7.73
C LEU A 102 -2.59 15.30 -7.99
N CYS A 103 -3.20 14.73 -6.96
CA CYS A 103 -4.45 14.00 -7.07
C CYS A 103 -5.65 14.94 -7.07
N HIS A 104 -6.64 14.63 -7.92
CA HIS A 104 -7.91 15.33 -7.95
C HIS A 104 -8.82 14.87 -6.79
N PRO A 105 -9.65 15.76 -6.20
CA PRO A 105 -10.70 15.33 -5.29
C PRO A 105 -11.78 14.57 -6.07
N LEU A 106 -12.06 13.33 -5.68
CA LEU A 106 -12.98 12.45 -6.40
C LEU A 106 -14.16 12.02 -5.52
N PRO A 107 -15.41 12.07 -6.05
CA PRO A 107 -16.62 11.59 -5.38
C PRO A 107 -16.71 10.06 -5.52
N LEU A 108 -15.97 9.32 -4.68
CA LEU A 108 -15.91 7.86 -4.74
C LEU A 108 -17.30 7.24 -4.53
N SER A 109 -17.70 6.33 -5.44
CA SER A 109 -18.97 5.61 -5.37
C SER A 109 -18.86 4.30 -4.58
N LYS A 110 -17.66 3.66 -4.53
CA LYS A 110 -17.40 2.45 -3.76
C LYS A 110 -15.96 2.47 -3.24
N VAL A 111 -15.80 2.07 -1.97
CA VAL A 111 -14.52 1.68 -1.37
C VAL A 111 -14.77 0.41 -0.57
N GLU A 112 -14.10 -0.66 -0.91
CA GLU A 112 -14.18 -1.97 -0.23
C GLU A 112 -12.78 -2.40 0.18
N ILE A 113 -12.62 -2.83 1.44
CA ILE A 113 -11.36 -3.33 1.97
C ILE A 113 -11.57 -4.75 2.44
N GLU A 114 -10.87 -5.68 1.84
CA GLU A 114 -10.78 -7.07 2.25
C GLU A 114 -9.47 -7.31 2.97
N ILE A 115 -9.53 -8.00 4.10
CA ILE A 115 -8.36 -8.38 4.91
C ILE A 115 -8.49 -9.86 5.19
N ASN A 116 -7.64 -10.66 4.54
CA ASN A 116 -7.66 -12.11 4.58
C ASN A 116 -6.39 -12.64 5.27
N PRO A 117 -6.51 -13.62 6.19
CA PRO A 117 -5.33 -14.23 6.79
C PRO A 117 -4.54 -15.02 5.73
N GLU A 118 -3.21 -14.90 5.78
CA GLU A 118 -2.27 -15.62 4.94
C GLU A 118 -1.39 -16.50 5.85
N HIS A 119 -1.58 -17.83 5.77
CA HIS A 119 -0.89 -18.76 6.66
C HIS A 119 0.45 -19.27 6.10
N SER A 120 0.61 -19.26 4.78
CA SER A 120 1.85 -19.70 4.11
C SER A 120 3.01 -18.73 4.37
N LEU A 121 2.67 -17.46 4.52
CA LEU A 121 3.56 -16.38 4.98
C LEU A 121 2.81 -15.64 6.08
N PRO A 122 2.93 -16.04 7.36
CA PRO A 122 2.00 -15.63 8.41
C PRO A 122 1.75 -14.13 8.42
N GLY A 123 0.45 -13.73 8.36
CA GLY A 123 0.07 -12.34 8.25
C GLY A 123 -1.29 -12.11 7.62
N PHE A 124 -1.46 -10.95 7.01
CA PHE A 124 -2.68 -10.57 6.31
C PHE A 124 -2.39 -10.09 4.90
N LEU A 125 -3.18 -10.58 3.94
CA LEU A 125 -3.34 -9.98 2.62
C LEU A 125 -4.43 -8.93 2.71
N VAL A 126 -4.10 -7.69 2.40
CA VAL A 126 -5.03 -6.56 2.38
C VAL A 126 -5.27 -6.17 0.92
N GLN A 127 -6.54 -6.14 0.49
CA GLN A 127 -6.93 -5.69 -0.84
C GLN A 127 -7.93 -4.54 -0.72
N ALA A 128 -7.82 -3.57 -1.63
CA ALA A 128 -8.77 -2.47 -1.75
C ALA A 128 -9.32 -2.40 -3.16
N THR A 129 -10.65 -2.36 -3.28
CA THR A 129 -11.37 -2.07 -4.53
C THR A 129 -12.02 -0.70 -4.41
N VAL A 130 -11.68 0.20 -5.33
CA VAL A 130 -12.25 1.55 -5.39
C VAL A 130 -12.92 1.78 -6.74
N LYS A 131 -14.12 2.42 -6.72
CA LYS A 131 -14.86 2.80 -7.92
C LYS A 131 -15.28 4.25 -7.89
N VAL A 132 -15.33 4.83 -9.08
CA VAL A 132 -15.85 6.19 -9.32
C VAL A 132 -16.38 6.33 -10.76
N THR A 133 -17.32 7.23 -10.97
CA THR A 133 -17.62 7.78 -12.30
C THR A 133 -16.99 9.15 -12.39
N ALA A 134 -15.85 9.26 -13.10
CA ALA A 134 -15.05 10.48 -13.16
C ALA A 134 -14.19 10.58 -14.43
N LYS A 135 -13.51 11.72 -14.57
CA LYS A 135 -12.62 12.02 -15.69
C LYS A 135 -11.20 11.49 -15.52
N THR A 136 -10.84 11.02 -14.32
CA THR A 136 -9.52 10.42 -13.99
C THR A 136 -9.68 9.11 -13.23
N GLY A 137 -8.60 8.33 -13.13
CA GLY A 137 -8.57 7.04 -12.45
C GLY A 137 -8.56 7.15 -10.93
N VAL A 138 -8.69 6.01 -10.24
CA VAL A 138 -8.74 5.87 -8.78
C VAL A 138 -7.63 4.96 -8.25
N GLU A 139 -6.54 4.85 -9.00
CA GLU A 139 -5.39 4.02 -8.63
C GLU A 139 -4.77 4.48 -7.32
N MET A 140 -4.62 5.80 -7.13
CA MET A 140 -4.04 6.37 -5.91
C MET A 140 -4.94 6.18 -4.70
N GLU A 141 -6.25 6.25 -4.88
CA GLU A 141 -7.23 5.99 -3.83
C GLU A 141 -7.13 4.53 -3.33
N ALA A 142 -6.99 3.57 -4.25
CA ALA A 142 -6.84 2.16 -3.91
C ALA A 142 -5.50 1.89 -3.20
N LEU A 143 -4.39 2.43 -3.70
CA LEU A 143 -3.06 2.30 -3.08
C LEU A 143 -3.00 2.96 -1.70
N THR A 144 -3.58 4.15 -1.54
CA THR A 144 -3.65 4.85 -0.25
C THR A 144 -4.49 4.06 0.76
N ALA A 145 -5.62 3.51 0.32
CA ALA A 145 -6.47 2.68 1.16
C ALA A 145 -5.73 1.47 1.74
N VAL A 146 -5.04 0.70 0.89
CA VAL A 146 -4.23 -0.45 1.31
C VAL A 146 -3.12 -0.03 2.25
N SER A 147 -2.39 1.04 1.91
CA SER A 147 -1.25 1.51 2.71
C SER A 147 -1.67 1.88 4.13
N ILE A 148 -2.78 2.60 4.28
CA ILE A 148 -3.26 3.03 5.60
C ILE A 148 -3.91 1.88 6.36
N ALA A 149 -4.58 0.94 5.69
CA ALA A 149 -5.08 -0.27 6.35
C ALA A 149 -3.92 -1.11 6.91
N CYS A 150 -2.86 -1.33 6.14
CA CYS A 150 -1.65 -2.04 6.61
C CYS A 150 -0.97 -1.33 7.78
N LEU A 151 -0.81 0.00 7.71
CA LEU A 151 -0.25 0.80 8.79
C LEU A 151 -1.10 0.74 10.05
N THR A 152 -2.43 0.68 9.91
CA THR A 152 -3.34 0.57 11.05
C THR A 152 -3.20 -0.80 11.73
N ILE A 153 -3.10 -1.90 10.97
CA ILE A 153 -2.80 -3.22 11.54
C ILE A 153 -1.49 -3.15 12.34
N TYR A 154 -0.42 -2.58 11.75
CA TYR A 154 0.86 -2.42 12.43
C TYR A 154 0.70 -1.64 13.75
N ASP A 155 0.06 -0.48 13.73
CA ASP A 155 -0.13 0.35 14.93
C ASP A 155 -0.89 -0.37 16.03
N MET A 156 -1.94 -1.12 15.65
CA MET A 156 -2.77 -1.85 16.61
C MET A 156 -2.02 -3.00 17.29
N VAL A 157 -1.01 -3.60 16.62
CA VAL A 157 -0.35 -4.84 17.07
C VAL A 157 1.10 -4.62 17.50
N LYS A 158 1.74 -3.50 17.20
CA LYS A 158 3.16 -3.20 17.47
C LYS A 158 3.61 -3.35 18.92
N ALA A 159 2.68 -3.31 19.89
CA ALA A 159 2.98 -3.57 21.30
C ALA A 159 3.39 -5.03 21.54
N VAL A 160 2.86 -5.97 20.74
CA VAL A 160 3.14 -7.41 20.80
C VAL A 160 4.37 -7.76 19.94
N GLU A 161 4.44 -7.17 18.74
CA GLU A 161 5.52 -7.43 17.78
C GLU A 161 5.88 -6.16 17.02
N ARG A 162 7.14 -5.69 17.19
CA ARG A 162 7.67 -4.53 16.45
C ARG A 162 8.27 -4.90 15.10
N GLY A 163 8.60 -6.18 14.91
CA GLY A 163 9.25 -6.71 13.70
C GLY A 163 8.30 -6.95 12.52
N ILE A 164 7.03 -6.57 12.63
CA ILE A 164 6.03 -6.65 11.55
C ILE A 164 6.54 -5.89 10.33
N ARG A 165 6.41 -6.52 9.15
CA ARG A 165 6.74 -5.90 7.87
C ARG A 165 5.49 -5.61 7.05
N ILE A 166 5.47 -4.45 6.42
CA ILE A 166 4.48 -4.10 5.40
C ILE A 166 5.22 -4.16 4.07
N GLU A 167 4.72 -4.98 3.14
CA GLU A 167 5.40 -5.21 1.86
C GLU A 167 4.40 -5.47 0.73
N GLY A 168 4.91 -5.48 -0.52
CA GLY A 168 4.12 -5.83 -1.69
C GLY A 168 2.95 -4.89 -1.97
N ILE A 169 3.00 -3.61 -1.55
CA ILE A 169 1.96 -2.65 -1.91
C ILE A 169 2.07 -2.38 -3.40
N ARG A 170 1.03 -2.79 -4.15
CA ARG A 170 0.99 -2.63 -5.61
C ARG A 170 -0.43 -2.51 -6.16
N LEU A 171 -0.53 -1.94 -7.34
CA LEU A 171 -1.76 -1.97 -8.13
C LEU A 171 -1.90 -3.36 -8.79
N LEU A 172 -3.08 -3.94 -8.74
CA LEU A 172 -3.41 -5.21 -9.40
C LEU A 172 -4.18 -5.02 -10.69
N LEU A 173 -5.11 -4.06 -10.67
CA LEU A 173 -6.01 -3.80 -11.78
C LEU A 173 -6.39 -2.34 -11.80
N LYS A 174 -6.49 -1.81 -13.01
CA LYS A 174 -7.28 -0.62 -13.27
C LYS A 174 -8.14 -0.84 -14.51
N SER A 175 -9.32 -0.23 -14.54
CA SER A 175 -10.20 -0.26 -15.72
C SER A 175 -10.90 1.07 -15.92
N GLY A 176 -11.32 1.31 -17.16
CA GLY A 176 -12.01 2.52 -17.60
C GLY A 176 -11.12 3.60 -18.19
N GLY A 177 -11.76 4.56 -18.86
CA GLY A 177 -11.11 5.65 -19.58
C GLY A 177 -10.41 5.22 -20.88
N LYS A 178 -9.63 6.16 -21.48
CA LYS A 178 -8.97 5.94 -22.78
C LYS A 178 -7.98 4.77 -22.80
N SER A 179 -7.31 4.49 -21.69
CA SER A 179 -6.30 3.43 -21.58
C SER A 179 -6.88 2.03 -21.38
N GLY A 180 -8.22 1.90 -21.30
CA GLY A 180 -8.87 0.61 -21.11
C GLY A 180 -8.51 -0.09 -19.80
N GLU A 181 -8.40 -1.41 -19.85
CA GLU A 181 -8.03 -2.25 -18.72
C GLU A 181 -6.52 -2.51 -18.71
N TRP A 182 -5.94 -2.52 -17.52
CA TRP A 182 -4.58 -2.95 -17.25
C TRP A 182 -4.60 -3.88 -16.01
N ARG A 183 -3.82 -4.96 -16.07
CA ARG A 183 -3.60 -5.90 -14.97
C ARG A 183 -2.13 -6.07 -14.70
N ALA A 184 -1.77 -6.23 -13.45
CA ALA A 184 -0.42 -6.61 -13.07
C ALA A 184 -0.13 -8.03 -13.57
N GLU A 185 1.10 -8.25 -13.99
CA GLU A 185 1.60 -9.62 -14.22
C GLU A 185 1.72 -10.36 -12.88
N ALA A 186 1.47 -11.67 -12.90
CA ALA A 186 1.48 -12.54 -11.72
C ALA A 186 2.88 -12.70 -11.11
#